data_5e3a35c32c06ea6c5b008188dacb6af9
#
_entry.id   5e3a35c32c06ea6c5b008188dacb6af9
#
_cell.length_a   1.000
_cell.length_b   1.000
_cell.length_c   1.000
_cell.angle_alpha   90.00
_cell.angle_beta   90.00
_cell.angle_gamma   90.00
#
_symmetry.space_group_name_H-M   'P 1'
#
loop_
_entity.id
_entity.type
_entity.pdbx_description
1 polymer ?
#
loop_
_entity_poly.entity_id
_entity_poly.type
_entity_poly.pdbx_seq_one_letter_code
_entity_poly.pdbx_strand_id
1 'polypeptide(L)'
;PFKRLTKSIKDVQDGYEADFISVSSYSETETISAACDEMLQRLQTLDESRQEFVSNVSHELKTPLTSMKVLADSLIGQEDIPVELYREFMSDIGDEIDRENKIINDLLSLVKMDKSAGNINIASVQINELLERIMKRLRPIAQKQNVELVMESFRPVVAEVDEVKLTLALSNLIENAIKYNNPEGWVH
;
A
#
# COMPACT_ATOMS: atom_id res chain seq x y z
N PRO A 1 -0.50 4.41 -44.30
CA PRO A 1 0.00 4.66 -42.94
C PRO A 1 -1.16 4.78 -41.93
N PHE A 2 -2.05 5.76 -42.07
CA PHE A 2 -3.15 6.04 -41.13
C PHE A 2 -4.12 4.87 -40.89
N LYS A 3 -4.45 4.07 -41.92
CA LYS A 3 -5.35 2.91 -41.78
C LYS A 3 -4.78 1.81 -40.86
N ARG A 4 -3.44 1.65 -40.81
CA ARG A 4 -2.79 0.69 -39.89
C ARG A 4 -2.81 1.21 -38.45
N LEU A 5 -2.48 2.49 -38.25
CA LEU A 5 -2.56 3.15 -36.96
C LEU A 5 -3.97 3.06 -36.35
N THR A 6 -5.00 3.40 -37.16
CA THR A 6 -6.40 3.31 -36.73
C THR A 6 -6.83 1.89 -36.39
N LYS A 7 -6.30 0.89 -37.10
CA LYS A 7 -6.60 -0.53 -36.83
C LYS A 7 -5.97 -0.97 -35.49
N SER A 8 -4.69 -0.69 -35.25
CA SER A 8 -4.03 -1.07 -34.02
C SER A 8 -4.63 -0.38 -32.78
N ILE A 9 -5.03 0.91 -32.90
CA ILE A 9 -5.75 1.61 -31.82
C ILE A 9 -7.11 0.94 -31.54
N LYS A 10 -7.80 0.48 -32.58
CA LYS A 10 -9.09 -0.20 -32.44
C LYS A 10 -8.93 -1.58 -31.84
N ASP A 11 -7.89 -2.33 -32.23
CA ASP A 11 -7.58 -3.66 -31.70
C ASP A 11 -7.31 -3.57 -30.19
N VAL A 12 -6.61 -2.54 -29.72
CA VAL A 12 -6.41 -2.25 -28.27
C VAL A 12 -7.74 -1.92 -27.58
N GLN A 13 -8.60 -1.12 -28.21
CA GLN A 13 -9.91 -0.76 -27.67
C GLN A 13 -10.82 -1.98 -27.49
N ASP A 14 -10.66 -2.97 -28.35
CA ASP A 14 -11.40 -4.26 -28.33
C ASP A 14 -10.72 -5.31 -27.41
N GLY A 15 -9.63 -4.96 -26.70
CA GLY A 15 -8.94 -5.82 -25.71
C GLY A 15 -7.97 -6.85 -26.28
N TYR A 16 -7.51 -6.67 -27.50
CA TYR A 16 -6.47 -7.52 -28.12
C TYR A 16 -5.08 -6.97 -27.79
N GLU A 17 -4.10 -7.86 -27.60
CA GLU A 17 -2.69 -7.47 -27.55
C GLU A 17 -2.29 -6.77 -28.86
N ALA A 18 -1.86 -5.52 -28.76
CA ALA A 18 -1.45 -4.75 -29.94
C ALA A 18 0.01 -5.05 -30.27
N ASP A 19 0.24 -5.47 -31.50
CA ASP A 19 1.59 -5.45 -32.08
C ASP A 19 2.11 -4.01 -32.19
N PHE A 20 3.41 -3.83 -31.96
CA PHE A 20 4.08 -2.53 -32.07
C PHE A 20 3.73 -1.83 -33.38
N ILE A 21 3.35 -0.55 -33.29
CA ILE A 21 2.93 0.26 -34.42
C ILE A 21 4.18 0.76 -35.15
N SER A 22 4.64 0.04 -36.18
CA SER A 22 5.74 0.50 -37.04
C SER A 22 5.20 1.10 -38.33
N VAL A 23 5.25 2.40 -38.45
CA VAL A 23 4.90 3.17 -39.65
C VAL A 23 6.03 4.10 -40.03
N SER A 24 7.00 3.63 -40.81
CA SER A 24 8.12 4.42 -41.33
C SER A 24 7.74 5.08 -42.66
N SER A 25 7.24 6.33 -42.62
CA SER A 25 6.99 7.07 -43.87
C SER A 25 7.18 8.59 -43.77
N TYR A 26 7.03 9.20 -42.61
CA TYR A 26 7.25 10.64 -42.37
C TYR A 26 7.65 10.84 -40.88
N SER A 27 8.46 11.85 -40.58
CA SER A 27 8.94 12.11 -39.21
C SER A 27 7.81 12.35 -38.20
N GLU A 28 6.70 12.94 -38.65
CA GLU A 28 5.53 13.16 -37.81
C GLU A 28 4.77 11.85 -37.48
N THR A 29 4.73 10.89 -38.43
CA THR A 29 4.12 9.58 -38.17
C THR A 29 4.96 8.71 -37.26
N GLU A 30 6.28 8.82 -37.30
CA GLU A 30 7.18 8.15 -36.35
C GLU A 30 7.00 8.70 -34.93
N THR A 31 6.89 10.02 -34.78
CA THR A 31 6.64 10.64 -33.47
C THR A 31 5.31 10.22 -32.88
N ILE A 32 4.26 10.18 -33.69
CA ILE A 32 2.93 9.70 -33.24
C ILE A 32 2.97 8.20 -32.88
N SER A 33 3.64 7.38 -33.69
CA SER A 33 3.80 5.94 -33.42
C SER A 33 4.51 5.70 -32.09
N ALA A 34 5.64 6.40 -31.86
CA ALA A 34 6.40 6.28 -30.61
C ALA A 34 5.58 6.74 -29.39
N ALA A 35 4.81 7.81 -29.52
CA ALA A 35 3.93 8.27 -28.46
C ALA A 35 2.79 7.28 -28.15
N CYS A 36 2.24 6.64 -29.18
CA CYS A 36 1.23 5.58 -29.02
C CYS A 36 1.84 4.35 -28.36
N ASP A 37 3.05 3.92 -28.78
CA ASP A 37 3.72 2.75 -28.18
C ASP A 37 4.06 3.03 -26.70
N GLU A 38 4.52 4.23 -26.36
CA GLU A 38 4.73 4.62 -24.96
C GLU A 38 3.44 4.57 -24.15
N MET A 39 2.33 5.05 -24.72
CA MET A 39 1.02 5.03 -24.07
C MET A 39 0.55 3.59 -23.83
N LEU A 40 0.72 2.71 -24.82
CA LEU A 40 0.37 1.29 -24.71
C LEU A 40 1.19 0.58 -23.65
N GLN A 41 2.50 0.81 -23.59
CA GLN A 41 3.36 0.26 -22.54
C GLN A 41 2.93 0.74 -21.15
N ARG A 42 2.60 2.02 -21.01
CA ARG A 42 2.08 2.55 -19.73
C ARG A 42 0.76 1.89 -19.33
N LEU A 43 -0.15 1.67 -20.28
CA LEU A 43 -1.43 0.98 -20.02
C LEU A 43 -1.20 -0.47 -19.60
N GLN A 44 -0.33 -1.21 -20.26
CA GLN A 44 0.03 -2.58 -19.89
C GLN A 44 0.62 -2.63 -18.48
N THR A 45 1.60 -1.77 -18.18
CA THR A 45 2.21 -1.71 -16.85
C THR A 45 1.18 -1.38 -15.76
N LEU A 46 0.23 -0.49 -16.05
CA LEU A 46 -0.85 -0.16 -15.12
C LEU A 46 -1.79 -1.34 -14.89
N ASP A 47 -2.13 -2.08 -15.94
CA ASP A 47 -3.03 -3.24 -15.84
C ASP A 47 -2.35 -4.39 -15.08
N GLU A 48 -1.09 -4.68 -15.37
CA GLU A 48 -0.27 -5.65 -14.64
C GLU A 48 -0.18 -5.30 -13.15
N SER A 49 0.14 -4.04 -12.85
CA SER A 49 0.21 -3.55 -11.46
C SER A 49 -1.14 -3.66 -10.74
N ARG A 50 -2.24 -3.39 -11.45
CA ARG A 50 -3.60 -3.55 -10.91
C ARG A 50 -3.94 -5.01 -10.63
N GLN A 51 -3.58 -5.93 -11.53
CA GLN A 51 -3.81 -7.37 -11.35
C GLN A 51 -2.98 -7.92 -10.20
N GLU A 52 -1.71 -7.52 -10.12
CA GLU A 52 -0.83 -7.88 -9.01
C GLU A 52 -1.38 -7.36 -7.67
N PHE A 53 -1.83 -6.11 -7.62
CA PHE A 53 -2.47 -5.54 -6.43
C PHE A 53 -3.69 -6.36 -6.00
N VAL A 54 -4.63 -6.67 -6.92
CA VAL A 54 -5.82 -7.47 -6.60
C VAL A 54 -5.45 -8.88 -6.12
N SER A 55 -4.46 -9.50 -6.74
CA SER A 55 -3.96 -10.81 -6.33
C SER A 55 -3.37 -10.78 -4.91
N ASN A 56 -2.49 -9.81 -4.64
CA ASN A 56 -1.85 -9.65 -3.34
C ASN A 56 -2.88 -9.36 -2.23
N VAL A 57 -3.83 -8.46 -2.48
CA VAL A 57 -4.95 -8.18 -1.57
C VAL A 57 -5.75 -9.44 -1.26
N SER A 58 -6.08 -10.21 -2.31
CA SER A 58 -6.85 -11.45 -2.14
C SER A 58 -6.10 -12.49 -1.29
N HIS A 59 -4.79 -12.59 -1.45
CA HIS A 59 -3.94 -13.47 -0.65
C HIS A 59 -3.83 -13.01 0.80
N GLU A 60 -3.59 -11.71 1.02
CA GLU A 60 -3.45 -11.12 2.36
C GLU A 60 -4.75 -11.20 3.17
N LEU A 61 -5.92 -11.10 2.53
CA LEU A 61 -7.22 -11.26 3.18
C LEU A 61 -7.61 -12.74 3.40
N LYS A 62 -7.20 -13.65 2.51
CA LYS A 62 -7.56 -15.06 2.62
C LYS A 62 -6.88 -15.77 3.79
N THR A 63 -5.66 -15.40 4.11
CA THR A 63 -4.87 -16.04 5.17
C THR A 63 -5.53 -15.91 6.55
N PRO A 64 -5.82 -14.68 7.06
CA PRO A 64 -6.48 -14.50 8.35
C PRO A 64 -7.89 -15.09 8.39
N LEU A 65 -8.67 -14.96 7.30
CA LEU A 65 -9.99 -15.58 7.19
C LEU A 65 -9.92 -17.12 7.31
N THR A 66 -8.90 -17.73 6.71
CA THR A 66 -8.70 -19.19 6.82
C THR A 66 -8.30 -19.59 8.24
N SER A 67 -7.44 -18.80 8.89
CA SER A 67 -7.03 -19.02 10.29
C SER A 67 -8.23 -18.93 11.24
N MET A 68 -9.03 -17.87 11.14
CA MET A 68 -10.26 -17.72 11.93
C MET A 68 -11.24 -18.87 11.71
N LYS A 69 -11.39 -19.32 10.45
CA LYS A 69 -12.26 -20.43 10.13
C LYS A 69 -11.77 -21.73 10.78
N VAL A 70 -10.49 -22.04 10.73
CA VAL A 70 -9.92 -23.25 11.38
C VAL A 70 -10.12 -23.21 12.88
N LEU A 71 -9.90 -22.06 13.53
CA LEU A 71 -10.15 -21.88 14.96
C LEU A 71 -11.63 -22.09 15.31
N ALA A 72 -12.54 -21.49 14.54
CA ALA A 72 -13.97 -21.63 14.74
C ALA A 72 -14.44 -23.07 14.50
N ASP A 73 -13.98 -23.74 13.43
CA ASP A 73 -14.32 -25.12 13.12
C ASP A 73 -13.81 -26.08 14.22
N SER A 74 -12.65 -25.77 14.81
CA SER A 74 -12.10 -26.54 15.96
C SER A 74 -12.96 -26.42 17.20
N LEU A 75 -13.58 -25.27 17.45
CA LEU A 75 -14.51 -25.06 18.56
C LEU A 75 -15.85 -25.79 18.33
N ILE A 76 -16.36 -25.74 17.11
CA ILE A 76 -17.67 -26.34 16.77
C ILE A 76 -17.60 -27.89 16.81
N GLY A 77 -16.44 -28.48 16.52
CA GLY A 77 -16.24 -29.91 16.40
C GLY A 77 -16.05 -30.65 17.74
N GLN A 78 -15.99 -29.95 18.87
CA GLN A 78 -15.72 -30.55 20.19
C GLN A 78 -16.91 -30.35 21.15
N GLU A 79 -17.38 -31.47 21.82
CA GLU A 79 -18.54 -31.41 22.72
C GLU A 79 -18.20 -30.92 24.13
N ASP A 80 -16.95 -31.05 24.62
CA ASP A 80 -16.56 -30.65 25.99
C ASP A 80 -15.24 -29.86 25.97
N ILE A 81 -15.31 -28.57 25.58
CA ILE A 81 -14.14 -27.71 25.57
C ILE A 81 -13.97 -27.06 26.95
N PRO A 82 -12.79 -27.14 27.58
CA PRO A 82 -12.49 -26.37 28.78
C PRO A 82 -12.68 -24.89 28.55
N VAL A 83 -13.25 -24.16 29.49
CA VAL A 83 -13.56 -22.72 29.39
C VAL A 83 -12.31 -21.88 29.10
N GLU A 84 -11.17 -22.29 29.62
CA GLU A 84 -9.88 -21.68 29.42
C GLU A 84 -9.47 -21.75 27.94
N LEU A 85 -9.59 -22.92 27.33
CA LEU A 85 -9.25 -23.13 25.90
C LEU A 85 -10.23 -22.40 24.98
N TYR A 86 -11.53 -22.37 25.37
CA TYR A 86 -12.51 -21.56 24.64
C TYR A 86 -12.17 -20.08 24.64
N ARG A 87 -11.71 -19.55 25.77
CA ARG A 87 -11.28 -18.14 25.88
C ARG A 87 -10.03 -17.85 25.04
N GLU A 88 -9.08 -18.77 25.02
CA GLU A 88 -7.86 -18.66 24.22
C GLU A 88 -8.22 -18.59 22.72
N PHE A 89 -9.03 -19.51 22.20
CA PHE A 89 -9.47 -19.48 20.81
C PHE A 89 -10.27 -18.22 20.45
N MET A 90 -11.13 -17.74 21.35
CA MET A 90 -11.87 -16.50 21.14
C MET A 90 -10.96 -15.29 21.14
N SER A 91 -9.92 -15.28 21.94
CA SER A 91 -8.88 -14.23 21.93
C SER A 91 -8.12 -14.23 20.61
N ASP A 92 -7.68 -15.40 20.14
CA ASP A 92 -6.95 -15.55 18.87
C ASP A 92 -7.80 -15.12 17.67
N ILE A 93 -9.08 -15.45 17.67
CA ILE A 93 -10.03 -14.98 16.64
C ILE A 93 -10.15 -13.43 16.71
N GLY A 94 -10.21 -12.88 17.91
CA GLY A 94 -10.25 -11.43 18.11
C GLY A 94 -9.01 -10.73 17.55
N ASP A 95 -7.83 -11.25 17.83
CA ASP A 95 -6.56 -10.73 17.33
C ASP A 95 -6.47 -10.80 15.80
N GLU A 96 -7.01 -11.87 15.19
CA GLU A 96 -7.03 -12.02 13.75
C GLU A 96 -8.04 -11.06 13.08
N ILE A 97 -9.17 -10.78 13.71
CA ILE A 97 -10.12 -9.74 13.26
C ILE A 97 -9.47 -8.34 13.31
N ASP A 98 -8.74 -8.03 14.36
CA ASP A 98 -8.04 -6.74 14.48
C ASP A 98 -6.96 -6.60 13.41
N ARG A 99 -6.25 -7.67 13.10
CA ARG A 99 -5.29 -7.73 12.00
C ARG A 99 -5.95 -7.49 10.64
N GLU A 100 -7.08 -8.14 10.37
CA GLU A 100 -7.87 -7.97 9.14
C GLU A 100 -8.36 -6.52 8.99
N ASN A 101 -8.88 -5.92 10.05
CA ASN A 101 -9.29 -4.53 10.07
C ASN A 101 -8.14 -3.57 9.75
N LYS A 102 -6.93 -3.87 10.22
CA LYS A 102 -5.74 -3.08 9.89
C LYS A 102 -5.42 -3.16 8.40
N ILE A 103 -5.42 -4.37 7.81
CA ILE A 103 -5.19 -4.58 6.37
C ILE A 103 -6.21 -3.80 5.53
N ILE A 104 -7.50 -3.88 5.88
CA ILE A 104 -8.57 -3.16 5.19
C ILE A 104 -8.35 -1.64 5.25
N ASN A 105 -7.99 -1.10 6.41
CA ASN A 105 -7.75 0.33 6.58
C ASN A 105 -6.51 0.80 5.79
N ASP A 106 -5.46 0.00 5.73
CA ASP A 106 -4.26 0.27 4.95
C ASP A 106 -4.59 0.30 3.45
N LEU A 107 -5.39 -0.67 2.96
CA LEU A 107 -5.88 -0.70 1.58
C LEU A 107 -6.76 0.49 1.22
N LEU A 108 -7.69 0.87 2.11
CA LEU A 108 -8.53 2.05 1.91
C LEU A 108 -7.70 3.34 1.87
N SER A 109 -6.62 3.41 2.63
CA SER A 109 -5.69 4.53 2.62
C SER A 109 -4.93 4.61 1.30
N LEU A 110 -4.46 3.47 0.76
CA LEU A 110 -3.83 3.40 -0.56
C LEU A 110 -4.79 3.86 -1.67
N VAL A 111 -6.03 3.38 -1.69
CA VAL A 111 -7.03 3.76 -2.71
C VAL A 111 -7.37 5.26 -2.62
N LYS A 112 -7.45 5.83 -1.42
CA LYS A 112 -7.66 7.27 -1.24
C LYS A 112 -6.47 8.09 -1.73
N MET A 113 -5.25 7.63 -1.50
CA MET A 113 -4.04 8.29 -1.99
C MET A 113 -3.97 8.29 -3.51
N ASP A 114 -4.31 7.18 -4.16
CA ASP A 114 -4.31 7.04 -5.62
C ASP A 114 -5.33 8.01 -6.25
N LYS A 115 -6.54 8.07 -5.73
CA LYS A 115 -7.57 9.04 -6.17
C LYS A 115 -7.17 10.51 -5.94
N SER A 116 -6.34 10.79 -4.95
CA SER A 116 -5.84 12.14 -4.64
C SER A 116 -4.48 12.42 -5.29
N ALA A 117 -3.97 11.55 -6.15
CA ALA A 117 -2.71 11.76 -6.87
C ALA A 117 -2.74 13.03 -7.75
N GLY A 118 -3.94 13.45 -8.20
CA GLY A 118 -4.15 14.71 -8.92
C GLY A 118 -4.29 15.96 -8.04
N ASN A 119 -4.52 15.83 -6.74
CA ASN A 119 -4.69 16.94 -5.81
C ASN A 119 -3.67 16.85 -4.67
N ILE A 120 -2.49 17.38 -4.91
CA ILE A 120 -1.46 17.55 -3.88
C ILE A 120 -1.71 18.91 -3.20
N ASN A 121 -2.01 18.89 -1.91
CA ASN A 121 -2.20 20.09 -1.12
C ASN A 121 -0.87 20.52 -0.47
N ILE A 122 -0.07 21.27 -1.22
CA ILE A 122 1.22 21.74 -0.73
C ILE A 122 1.01 22.92 0.22
N ALA A 123 1.57 22.79 1.41
CA ALA A 123 1.60 23.84 2.44
C ALA A 123 2.97 23.92 3.09
N SER A 124 3.27 25.06 3.68
CA SER A 124 4.49 25.26 4.46
C SER A 124 4.35 24.55 5.81
N VAL A 125 5.11 23.49 6.04
CA VAL A 125 5.02 22.60 7.20
C VAL A 125 6.33 22.62 7.98
N GLN A 126 6.23 22.75 9.30
CA GLN A 126 7.32 22.59 10.27
C GLN A 126 7.60 21.09 10.46
N ILE A 127 8.67 20.59 9.82
CA ILE A 127 8.98 19.15 9.79
C ILE A 127 9.32 18.62 11.18
N ASN A 128 10.01 19.39 12.00
CA ASN A 128 10.34 18.99 13.38
C ASN A 128 9.08 18.73 14.20
N GLU A 129 8.11 19.66 14.17
CA GLU A 129 6.84 19.50 14.89
C GLU A 129 6.02 18.32 14.37
N LEU A 130 6.05 18.10 13.05
CA LEU A 130 5.40 16.95 12.42
C LEU A 130 5.98 15.64 12.95
N LEU A 131 7.30 15.51 12.95
CA LEU A 131 8.01 14.33 13.46
C LEU A 131 7.73 14.10 14.96
N GLU A 132 7.76 15.16 15.78
CA GLU A 132 7.43 15.05 17.21
C GLU A 132 6.01 14.51 17.43
N ARG A 133 5.03 14.96 16.65
CA ARG A 133 3.65 14.45 16.71
C ARG A 133 3.57 12.98 16.34
N ILE A 134 4.28 12.57 15.28
CA ILE A 134 4.32 11.18 14.85
C ILE A 134 4.98 10.31 15.91
N MET A 135 6.15 10.70 16.40
CA MET A 135 6.87 9.94 17.42
C MET A 135 6.08 9.84 18.73
N LYS A 136 5.42 10.91 19.16
CA LYS A 136 4.55 10.87 20.35
C LYS A 136 3.45 9.82 20.22
N ARG A 137 2.87 9.67 19.02
CA ARG A 137 1.84 8.65 18.72
C ARG A 137 2.41 7.24 18.71
N LEU A 138 3.63 7.05 18.19
CA LEU A 138 4.26 5.73 18.05
C LEU A 138 5.03 5.28 19.30
N ARG A 139 5.29 6.19 20.25
CA ARG A 139 6.04 5.88 21.48
C ARG A 139 5.45 4.70 22.28
N PRO A 140 4.12 4.53 22.46
CA PRO A 140 3.57 3.36 23.15
C PRO A 140 3.87 2.06 22.43
N ILE A 141 3.91 2.06 21.09
CA ILE A 141 4.22 0.87 20.27
C ILE A 141 5.69 0.51 20.43
N ALA A 142 6.59 1.51 20.36
CA ALA A 142 8.01 1.33 20.54
C ALA A 142 8.34 0.79 21.95
N GLN A 143 7.70 1.33 23.01
CA GLN A 143 7.86 0.85 24.37
C GLN A 143 7.44 -0.61 24.54
N LYS A 144 6.32 -1.02 23.91
CA LYS A 144 5.85 -2.42 23.94
C LYS A 144 6.88 -3.38 23.31
N GLN A 145 7.65 -2.91 22.35
CA GLN A 145 8.70 -3.69 21.66
C GLN A 145 10.10 -3.47 22.24
N ASN A 146 10.22 -2.69 23.30
CA ASN A 146 11.49 -2.33 23.92
C ASN A 146 12.47 -1.66 22.95
N VAL A 147 11.95 -0.76 22.09
CA VAL A 147 12.70 0.03 21.10
C VAL A 147 12.72 1.49 21.51
N GLU A 148 13.89 2.10 21.51
CA GLU A 148 14.07 3.52 21.82
C GLU A 148 13.84 4.38 20.57
N LEU A 149 13.01 5.45 20.70
CA LEU A 149 12.82 6.45 19.65
C LEU A 149 13.62 7.70 20.00
N VAL A 150 14.60 8.01 19.18
CA VAL A 150 15.47 9.17 19.32
C VAL A 150 15.25 10.14 18.17
N MET A 151 15.12 11.42 18.47
CA MET A 151 15.09 12.48 17.47
C MET A 151 16.17 13.50 17.80
N GLU A 152 17.10 13.69 16.87
CA GLU A 152 18.09 14.76 16.96
C GLU A 152 17.83 15.81 15.87
N SER A 153 17.70 17.06 16.29
CA SER A 153 17.50 18.16 15.36
C SER A 153 18.36 19.36 15.78
N PHE A 154 19.19 19.80 14.87
CA PHE A 154 20.10 20.94 15.11
C PHE A 154 19.47 22.29 14.74
N ARG A 155 18.41 22.28 13.95
CA ARG A 155 17.71 23.51 13.50
C ARG A 155 16.28 23.20 13.07
N PRO A 156 15.35 24.17 13.20
CA PRO A 156 14.02 24.04 12.62
C PRO A 156 14.12 23.90 11.10
N VAL A 157 13.33 22.97 10.55
CA VAL A 157 13.20 22.71 9.10
C VAL A 157 11.78 22.98 8.69
N VAL A 158 11.62 23.83 7.68
CA VAL A 158 10.33 24.12 7.06
C VAL A 158 10.40 23.62 5.61
N ALA A 159 9.38 22.88 5.17
CA ALA A 159 9.29 22.39 3.80
C ALA A 159 7.88 22.60 3.23
N GLU A 160 7.82 22.82 1.92
CA GLU A 160 6.56 22.88 1.20
C GLU A 160 6.15 21.47 0.77
N VAL A 161 5.22 20.88 1.51
CA VAL A 161 4.81 19.48 1.35
C VAL A 161 3.32 19.32 1.61
N ASP A 162 2.77 18.21 1.15
CA ASP A 162 1.45 17.75 1.60
C ASP A 162 1.60 17.08 2.97
N GLU A 163 1.15 17.79 4.03
CA GLU A 163 1.30 17.35 5.42
C GLU A 163 0.66 15.97 5.66
N VAL A 164 -0.49 15.70 5.05
CA VAL A 164 -1.22 14.44 5.24
C VAL A 164 -0.44 13.28 4.63
N LYS A 165 0.02 13.45 3.38
CA LYS A 165 0.78 12.41 2.67
C LYS A 165 2.14 12.18 3.33
N LEU A 166 2.83 13.25 3.73
CA LEU A 166 4.11 13.13 4.43
C LEU A 166 3.96 12.47 5.81
N THR A 167 2.92 12.85 6.57
CA THR A 167 2.60 12.22 7.87
C THR A 167 2.39 10.73 7.72
N LEU A 168 1.65 10.29 6.70
CA LEU A 168 1.38 8.88 6.44
C LEU A 168 2.66 8.14 6.08
N ALA A 169 3.46 8.69 5.16
CA ALA A 169 4.72 8.08 4.73
C ALA A 169 5.70 7.91 5.90
N LEU A 170 5.94 8.98 6.67
CA LEU A 170 6.84 8.95 7.82
C LEU A 170 6.33 8.02 8.93
N SER A 171 5.01 8.01 9.19
CA SER A 171 4.42 7.10 10.18
C SER A 171 4.66 5.65 9.82
N ASN A 172 4.45 5.27 8.56
CA ASN A 172 4.66 3.91 8.08
C ASN A 172 6.15 3.50 8.16
N LEU A 173 7.06 4.42 7.78
CA LEU A 173 8.50 4.15 7.88
C LEU A 173 8.95 3.94 9.32
N ILE A 174 8.52 4.81 10.24
CA ILE A 174 8.90 4.71 11.66
C ILE A 174 8.24 3.47 12.30
N GLU A 175 6.96 3.19 12.00
CA GLU A 175 6.28 1.98 12.49
C GLU A 175 6.98 0.71 12.00
N ASN A 176 7.40 0.65 10.75
CA ASN A 176 8.19 -0.46 10.20
C ASN A 176 9.56 -0.57 10.88
N ALA A 177 10.25 0.56 11.08
CA ALA A 177 11.51 0.58 11.78
C ALA A 177 11.42 0.08 13.24
N ILE A 178 10.31 0.34 13.91
CA ILE A 178 10.02 -0.20 15.25
C ILE A 178 9.73 -1.70 15.15
N LYS A 179 8.83 -2.11 14.25
CA LYS A 179 8.32 -3.49 14.13
C LYS A 179 9.41 -4.49 13.77
N TYR A 180 10.33 -4.11 12.88
CA TYR A 180 11.42 -4.97 12.39
C TYR A 180 12.74 -4.72 13.10
N ASN A 181 12.73 -3.99 14.22
CA ASN A 181 13.92 -3.76 15.02
C ASN A 181 14.27 -4.98 15.89
N ASN A 182 15.50 -5.01 16.34
CA ASN A 182 15.91 -5.96 17.39
C ASN A 182 15.39 -5.51 18.76
N PRO A 183 15.14 -6.42 19.71
CA PRO A 183 14.91 -6.06 21.11
C PRO A 183 16.04 -5.17 21.63
N GLU A 184 15.70 -4.13 22.42
CA GLU A 184 16.66 -3.13 22.91
C GLU A 184 17.33 -2.29 21.82
N GLY A 185 16.77 -2.29 20.60
CA GLY A 185 17.24 -1.46 19.50
C GLY A 185 16.75 -0.02 19.61
N TRP A 186 17.14 0.78 18.63
CA TRP A 186 16.76 2.19 18.55
C TRP A 186 16.37 2.56 17.11
N VAL A 187 15.54 3.58 16.99
CA VAL A 187 15.20 4.25 15.73
C VAL A 187 15.59 5.71 15.86
N HIS A 188 16.51 6.13 15.01
CA HIS A 188 17.05 7.49 14.99
C HIS A 188 16.82 8.16 13.63
#